data_2a064e0415f073ff159a28d08afb7379
#
_entry.id   2a064e0415f073ff159a28d08afb7379
#
_cell.length_a   1.000
_cell.length_b   1.000
_cell.length_c   1.000
_cell.angle_alpha   90.00
_cell.angle_beta   90.00
_cell.angle_gamma   90.00
#
_symmetry.space_group_name_H-M   'P 1'
#
loop_
_entity.id
_entity.type
_entity.pdbx_description
1 polymer ?
#
loop_
_entity_poly.entity_id
_entity_poly.type
_entity_poly.pdbx_seq_one_letter_code
_entity_poly.pdbx_strand_id
1 'polypeptide(L)'
;MNRYNNRLHILKKEHESLISRKNKMIFSENGIFERYKYPILTAAHTPLEWRYDLNPETNPYLMERIGVNATMNSGAIKWNGKYLMIVRVEGNDRKSFFAIAESPNGIDNFRFWEYPIHLPDTDPSETNVYDIRL
;
A
#
# COMPACT_ATOMS: atom_id res chain seq x y z
N MET A 1 -11.13 -23.81 -15.44
CA MET A 1 -10.11 -22.90 -14.91
C MET A 1 -9.00 -23.72 -14.25
N ASN A 2 -7.74 -23.46 -14.59
CA ASN A 2 -6.65 -24.22 -13.99
C ASN A 2 -6.34 -23.74 -12.56
N ARG A 3 -5.48 -24.49 -11.87
CA ARG A 3 -5.14 -24.23 -10.47
C ARG A 3 -4.52 -22.83 -10.25
N TYR A 4 -3.65 -22.40 -11.15
CA TYR A 4 -3.05 -21.07 -11.09
C TYR A 4 -4.10 -19.96 -11.19
N ASN A 5 -4.99 -20.05 -12.17
CA ASN A 5 -6.02 -19.05 -12.38
C ASN A 5 -7.00 -18.98 -11.20
N ASN A 6 -7.31 -20.10 -10.57
CA ASN A 6 -8.14 -20.12 -9.37
C ASN A 6 -7.46 -19.39 -8.22
N ARG A 7 -6.17 -19.64 -7.99
CA ARG A 7 -5.40 -18.96 -6.94
C ARG A 7 -5.28 -17.48 -7.21
N LEU A 8 -5.01 -17.09 -8.44
CA LEU A 8 -4.93 -15.69 -8.85
C LEU A 8 -6.26 -14.97 -8.64
N HIS A 9 -7.37 -15.62 -9.00
CA HIS A 9 -8.70 -15.05 -8.80
C HIS A 9 -8.98 -14.79 -7.31
N ILE A 10 -8.68 -15.76 -6.46
CA ILE A 10 -8.85 -15.63 -5.01
C ILE A 10 -7.97 -14.49 -4.46
N LEU A 11 -6.70 -14.44 -4.86
CA LEU A 11 -5.76 -13.40 -4.44
C LEU A 11 -6.25 -12.00 -4.81
N LYS A 12 -6.69 -11.82 -6.04
CA LYS A 12 -7.23 -10.53 -6.50
C LYS A 12 -8.50 -10.14 -5.76
N LYS A 13 -9.38 -11.10 -5.51
CA LYS A 13 -10.62 -10.87 -4.78
C LYS A 13 -10.36 -10.46 -3.34
N GLU A 14 -9.45 -11.13 -2.65
CA GLU A 14 -9.07 -10.80 -1.29
C GLU A 14 -8.43 -9.42 -1.22
N HIS A 15 -7.56 -9.10 -2.17
CA HIS A 15 -6.92 -7.78 -2.24
C HIS A 15 -7.95 -6.68 -2.45
N GLU A 16 -8.86 -6.83 -3.42
CA GLU A 16 -9.91 -5.84 -3.68
C GLU A 16 -10.83 -5.67 -2.46
N SER A 17 -11.17 -6.76 -1.79
CA SER A 17 -11.96 -6.71 -0.56
C SER A 17 -11.27 -5.91 0.53
N LEU A 18 -9.96 -6.07 0.68
CA LEU A 18 -9.18 -5.33 1.67
C LEU A 18 -9.12 -3.83 1.35
N ILE A 19 -8.77 -3.46 0.13
CA ILE A 19 -8.57 -2.05 -0.23
C ILE A 19 -9.88 -1.27 -0.34
N SER A 20 -11.00 -1.95 -0.49
CA SER A 20 -12.33 -1.32 -0.53
C SER A 20 -13.10 -1.44 0.78
N ARG A 21 -12.51 -2.06 1.81
CA ARG A 21 -13.17 -2.26 3.09
C ARG A 21 -13.51 -0.93 3.75
N LYS A 22 -14.79 -0.78 4.13
CA LYS A 22 -15.27 0.41 4.85
C LYS A 22 -14.66 0.48 6.23
N ASN A 23 -14.22 1.66 6.61
CA ASN A 23 -13.73 1.89 7.96
C ASN A 23 -14.88 2.33 8.87
N LYS A 24 -14.72 2.08 10.17
CA LYS A 24 -15.73 2.43 11.18
C LYS A 24 -15.10 3.26 12.27
N MET A 25 -15.74 4.35 12.63
CA MET A 25 -15.36 5.13 13.79
C MET A 25 -15.68 4.33 15.05
N ILE A 26 -14.70 4.14 15.92
CA ILE A 26 -14.87 3.43 17.19
C ILE A 26 -14.80 4.36 18.40
N PHE A 27 -14.28 5.59 18.18
CA PHE A 27 -14.13 6.56 19.26
C PHE A 27 -14.08 7.98 18.70
N SER A 28 -14.74 8.92 19.39
CA SER A 28 -14.68 10.34 19.06
C SER A 28 -14.53 11.14 20.36
N GLU A 29 -13.57 12.07 20.40
CA GLU A 29 -13.31 12.92 21.57
C GLU A 29 -13.74 14.34 21.29
N ASN A 30 -15.02 14.65 21.54
CA ASN A 30 -15.57 16.01 21.52
C ASN A 30 -15.16 16.88 20.32
N GLY A 31 -15.02 16.27 19.14
CA GLY A 31 -14.58 16.97 17.95
C GLY A 31 -13.07 17.22 17.85
N ILE A 32 -12.28 16.75 18.83
CA ILE A 32 -10.82 16.92 18.82
C ILE A 32 -10.18 15.89 17.89
N PHE A 33 -10.58 14.62 18.00
CA PHE A 33 -10.13 13.57 17.10
C PHE A 33 -11.13 12.42 17.06
N GLU A 34 -11.01 11.59 16.01
CA GLU A 34 -11.79 10.37 15.83
C GLU A 34 -10.84 9.20 15.62
N ARG A 35 -11.18 8.04 16.17
CA ARG A 35 -10.44 6.80 15.94
C ARG A 35 -11.28 5.84 15.12
N TYR A 36 -10.61 5.17 14.19
CA TYR A 36 -11.24 4.20 13.29
C TYR A 36 -10.71 2.80 13.57
N LYS A 37 -11.53 1.81 13.20
CA LYS A 37 -11.26 0.40 13.53
C LYS A 37 -10.04 -0.15 12.80
N TYR A 38 -9.86 0.23 11.53
CA TYR A 38 -8.83 -0.36 10.68
C TYR A 38 -7.75 0.64 10.33
N PRO A 39 -6.47 0.19 10.24
CA PRO A 39 -5.43 1.01 9.64
C PRO A 39 -5.79 1.36 8.20
N ILE A 40 -5.45 2.56 7.76
CA ILE A 40 -5.77 3.00 6.39
C ILE A 40 -4.91 2.33 5.33
N LEU A 41 -3.67 2.03 5.65
CA LEU A 41 -2.74 1.37 4.75
C LEU A 41 -1.86 0.38 5.53
N THR A 42 -1.72 -0.81 4.96
CA THR A 42 -0.82 -1.84 5.47
C THR A 42 0.01 -2.38 4.29
N ALA A 43 0.97 -3.24 4.57
CA ALA A 43 1.75 -3.91 3.53
C ALA A 43 0.85 -4.63 2.51
N ALA A 44 -0.25 -5.21 2.98
CA ALA A 44 -1.19 -5.94 2.13
C ALA A 44 -1.99 -5.04 1.17
N HIS A 45 -2.02 -3.72 1.41
CA HIS A 45 -2.68 -2.77 0.52
C HIS A 45 -1.86 -2.45 -0.72
N THR A 46 -0.56 -2.76 -0.75
CA THR A 46 0.29 -2.49 -1.91
C THR A 46 -0.18 -3.28 -3.13
N PRO A 47 0.03 -2.74 -4.35
CA PRO A 47 -0.33 -3.47 -5.56
C PRO A 47 0.25 -4.88 -5.57
N LEU A 48 -0.52 -5.84 -6.06
CA LEU A 48 -0.12 -7.24 -6.06
C LEU A 48 1.18 -7.47 -6.82
N GLU A 49 1.39 -6.74 -7.92
CA GLU A 49 2.57 -6.86 -8.75
C GLU A 49 3.85 -6.39 -8.06
N TRP A 50 3.74 -5.68 -6.93
CA TRP A 50 4.91 -5.32 -6.11
C TRP A 50 5.38 -6.48 -5.24
N ARG A 51 4.51 -7.46 -4.98
CA ARG A 51 4.78 -8.59 -4.10
C ARG A 51 4.82 -9.93 -4.82
N TYR A 52 4.15 -10.01 -5.96
CA TYR A 52 4.01 -11.25 -6.73
C TYR A 52 4.47 -11.05 -8.16
N ASP A 53 5.15 -12.05 -8.68
CA ASP A 53 5.28 -12.22 -10.12
C ASP A 53 4.00 -12.91 -10.58
N LEU A 54 3.22 -12.24 -11.42
CA LEU A 54 1.92 -12.73 -11.87
C LEU A 54 2.01 -13.54 -13.18
N ASN A 55 3.22 -13.95 -13.58
CA ASN A 55 3.42 -14.78 -14.76
C ASN A 55 3.41 -16.25 -14.37
N PRO A 56 2.48 -17.07 -14.90
CA PRO A 56 2.41 -18.49 -14.57
C PRO A 56 3.64 -19.30 -15.01
N GLU A 57 4.35 -18.83 -16.03
CA GLU A 57 5.55 -19.52 -16.52
C GLU A 57 6.73 -19.36 -15.55
N THR A 58 6.84 -18.20 -14.90
CA THR A 58 7.94 -17.90 -13.98
C THR A 58 7.55 -18.05 -12.51
N ASN A 59 6.27 -18.10 -12.20
CA ASN A 59 5.74 -18.29 -10.85
C ASN A 59 4.51 -19.19 -10.85
N PRO A 60 4.66 -20.46 -11.20
CA PRO A 60 3.50 -21.35 -11.42
C PRO A 60 2.67 -21.65 -10.17
N TYR A 61 3.26 -21.50 -8.98
CA TYR A 61 2.56 -21.70 -7.71
C TYR A 61 2.03 -20.42 -7.09
N LEU A 62 2.23 -19.28 -7.75
CA LEU A 62 1.81 -17.95 -7.28
C LEU A 62 2.31 -17.67 -5.87
N MET A 63 3.62 -17.79 -5.69
CA MET A 63 4.27 -17.51 -4.42
C MET A 63 4.64 -16.04 -4.33
N GLU A 64 4.48 -15.48 -3.14
CA GLU A 64 4.98 -14.13 -2.87
C GLU A 64 6.51 -14.16 -2.87
N ARG A 65 7.13 -13.29 -3.67
CA ARG A 65 8.58 -13.30 -3.86
C ARG A 65 9.30 -12.36 -2.93
N ILE A 66 9.22 -11.06 -3.23
CA ILE A 66 9.84 -10.04 -2.41
C ILE A 66 8.71 -9.38 -1.67
N GLY A 67 8.51 -9.77 -0.43
CA GLY A 67 7.43 -9.23 0.36
C GLY A 67 7.63 -7.76 0.67
N VAL A 68 6.53 -7.05 0.85
CA VAL A 68 6.53 -5.72 1.45
C VAL A 68 6.38 -5.90 2.95
N ASN A 69 7.37 -5.42 3.70
CA ASN A 69 7.43 -5.60 5.14
C ASN A 69 6.48 -4.66 5.87
N ALA A 70 6.50 -3.37 5.52
CA ALA A 70 5.72 -2.37 6.24
C ALA A 70 5.45 -1.14 5.40
N THR A 71 4.38 -0.43 5.78
CA THR A 71 4.10 0.93 5.35
C THR A 71 4.20 1.84 6.57
N MET A 72 4.86 2.99 6.45
CA MET A 72 5.09 3.86 7.60
C MET A 72 5.40 5.29 7.17
N ASN A 73 5.42 6.19 8.14
CA ASN A 73 5.86 7.58 8.01
C ASN A 73 5.33 8.27 6.75
N SER A 74 4.11 8.79 6.83
CA SER A 74 3.48 9.44 5.69
C SER A 74 3.25 10.92 5.90
N GLY A 75 3.26 11.67 4.79
CA GLY A 75 2.70 13.00 4.72
C GLY A 75 1.39 12.95 3.93
N ALA A 76 0.45 13.82 4.28
CA ALA A 76 -0.87 13.80 3.65
C ALA A 76 -1.35 15.21 3.32
N ILE A 77 -2.06 15.35 2.20
CA ILE A 77 -2.75 16.59 1.81
C ILE A 77 -4.11 16.27 1.21
N LYS A 78 -4.99 17.28 1.25
CA LYS A 78 -6.22 17.27 0.46
C LYS A 78 -5.95 18.01 -0.85
N TRP A 79 -6.25 17.37 -1.99
CA TRP A 79 -5.96 17.91 -3.31
C TRP A 79 -7.01 17.45 -4.31
N ASN A 80 -7.57 18.41 -5.06
CA ASN A 80 -8.61 18.13 -6.07
C ASN A 80 -9.77 17.29 -5.56
N GLY A 81 -10.24 17.57 -4.33
CA GLY A 81 -11.39 16.88 -3.75
C GLY A 81 -11.11 15.49 -3.21
N LYS A 82 -9.87 15.06 -3.20
CA LYS A 82 -9.44 13.77 -2.64
C LYS A 82 -8.25 13.97 -1.72
N TYR A 83 -7.88 12.91 -1.03
CA TYR A 83 -6.78 12.90 -0.08
C TYR A 83 -5.63 12.11 -0.67
N LEU A 84 -4.43 12.69 -0.67
CA LEU A 84 -3.22 12.05 -1.12
C LEU A 84 -2.27 11.84 0.05
N MET A 85 -1.60 10.70 0.06
CA MET A 85 -0.56 10.40 1.02
C MET A 85 0.70 9.97 0.28
N ILE A 86 1.84 10.48 0.73
CA ILE A 86 3.15 9.93 0.35
C ILE A 86 3.59 9.01 1.47
N VAL A 87 3.72 7.74 1.18
CA VAL A 87 3.95 6.68 2.16
C VAL A 87 5.33 6.09 1.97
N ARG A 88 6.07 5.95 3.06
CA ARG A 88 7.31 5.17 3.05
C ARG A 88 6.94 3.70 3.09
N VAL A 89 7.41 2.95 2.10
CA VAL A 89 7.20 1.51 2.01
C VAL A 89 8.55 0.82 2.17
N GLU A 90 8.61 -0.16 3.08
CA GLU A 90 9.80 -0.95 3.32
C GLU A 90 9.61 -2.37 2.81
N GLY A 91 10.54 -2.84 1.97
CA GLY A 91 10.57 -4.23 1.52
C GLY A 91 11.24 -5.16 2.52
N ASN A 92 11.15 -6.46 2.28
CA ASN A 92 11.81 -7.47 3.13
C ASN A 92 13.34 -7.39 3.08
N ASP A 93 13.89 -6.71 2.09
CA ASP A 93 15.32 -6.39 2.00
C ASP A 93 15.71 -5.20 2.89
N ARG A 94 14.75 -4.63 3.62
CA ARG A 94 14.86 -3.45 4.49
C ARG A 94 15.20 -2.15 3.75
N LYS A 95 15.12 -2.14 2.43
CA LYS A 95 15.24 -0.92 1.64
C LYS A 95 13.88 -0.26 1.52
N SER A 96 13.88 1.06 1.57
CA SER A 96 12.65 1.85 1.53
C SER A 96 12.50 2.61 0.24
N PHE A 97 11.26 2.86 -0.14
CA PHE A 97 10.90 3.74 -1.24
C PHE A 97 9.62 4.49 -0.87
N PHE A 98 9.31 5.54 -1.62
CA PHE A 98 8.06 6.28 -1.44
C PHE A 98 7.04 5.90 -2.49
N ALA A 99 5.79 5.87 -2.08
CA ALA A 99 4.65 5.59 -2.94
C ALA A 99 3.51 6.54 -2.62
N ILE A 100 2.65 6.80 -3.61
CA ILE A 100 1.48 7.63 -3.42
C ILE A 100 0.25 6.75 -3.29
N ALA A 101 -0.59 7.05 -2.31
CA ALA A 101 -1.92 6.47 -2.16
C ALA A 101 -2.95 7.57 -2.13
N GLU A 102 -4.14 7.30 -2.63
CA GLU A 102 -5.24 8.26 -2.61
C GLU A 102 -6.51 7.66 -2.04
N SER A 103 -7.34 8.52 -1.45
CA SER A 103 -8.63 8.16 -0.89
C SER A 103 -9.65 9.25 -1.20
N PRO A 104 -10.91 8.89 -1.48
CA PRO A 104 -11.96 9.88 -1.72
C PRO A 104 -12.39 10.64 -0.46
N ASN A 105 -12.17 10.08 0.73
CA ASN A 105 -12.70 10.63 1.98
C ASN A 105 -11.66 10.76 3.10
N GLY A 106 -10.45 10.23 2.92
CA GLY A 106 -9.42 10.25 3.96
C GLY A 106 -9.64 9.26 5.10
N ILE A 107 -10.65 8.40 5.03
CA ILE A 107 -11.07 7.48 6.09
C ILE A 107 -10.88 6.03 5.66
N ASP A 108 -11.27 5.73 4.44
CA ASP A 108 -11.15 4.39 3.87
C ASP A 108 -10.94 4.48 2.37
N ASN A 109 -10.91 3.32 1.72
CA ASN A 109 -10.75 3.19 0.28
C ASN A 109 -9.46 3.87 -0.22
N PHE A 110 -8.39 3.74 0.58
CA PHE A 110 -7.05 4.18 0.17
C PHE A 110 -6.50 3.19 -0.84
N ARG A 111 -6.04 3.70 -1.99
CA ARG A 111 -5.48 2.89 -3.07
C ARG A 111 -4.13 3.46 -3.49
N PHE A 112 -3.12 2.62 -3.53
CA PHE A 112 -1.83 3.01 -4.06
C PHE A 112 -1.91 3.28 -5.55
N TRP A 113 -1.15 4.28 -6.01
CA TRP A 113 -0.89 4.44 -7.43
C TRP A 113 -0.03 3.27 -7.94
N GLU A 114 -0.15 3.00 -9.23
CA GLU A 114 0.47 1.82 -9.83
C GLU A 114 1.99 1.78 -9.69
N TYR A 115 2.64 2.95 -9.80
CA TYR A 115 4.08 3.05 -9.74
C TYR A 115 4.54 3.82 -8.51
N PRO A 116 5.64 3.34 -7.85
CA PRO A 116 6.24 4.12 -6.78
C PRO A 116 6.91 5.39 -7.30
N ILE A 117 7.21 6.31 -6.39
CA ILE A 117 7.94 7.52 -6.73
C ILE A 117 9.40 7.15 -6.99
N HIS A 118 9.90 7.51 -8.18
CA HIS A 118 11.30 7.32 -8.50
C HIS A 118 12.11 8.53 -8.03
N LEU A 119 13.07 8.28 -7.15
CA LEU A 119 14.03 9.29 -6.72
C LEU A 119 15.37 9.03 -7.39
N PRO A 120 16.09 10.08 -7.85
CA PRO A 120 17.43 9.89 -8.36
C PRO A 120 18.36 9.29 -7.31
N ASP A 121 19.21 8.37 -7.73
CA ASP A 121 20.23 7.82 -6.86
C ASP A 121 21.24 8.90 -6.50
N THR A 122 21.46 9.11 -5.20
CA THR A 122 22.39 10.11 -4.71
C THR A 122 23.70 9.51 -4.26
N ASP A 123 23.65 8.36 -3.58
CA ASP A 123 24.82 7.66 -3.05
C ASP A 123 24.54 6.16 -3.03
N PRO A 124 25.41 5.31 -3.63
CA PRO A 124 25.23 3.85 -3.60
C PRO A 124 25.19 3.24 -2.18
N SER A 125 25.73 3.94 -1.18
CA SER A 125 25.69 3.49 0.20
C SER A 125 24.36 3.77 0.88
N GLU A 126 23.52 4.62 0.32
CA GLU A 126 22.21 4.92 0.90
C GLU A 126 21.26 3.75 0.67
N THR A 127 20.71 3.21 1.76
CA THR A 127 19.79 2.09 1.72
C THR A 127 18.36 2.47 2.07
N ASN A 128 18.16 3.60 2.75
CA ASN A 128 16.85 4.02 3.23
C ASN A 128 16.60 5.50 2.99
N VAL A 129 15.32 5.82 2.75
CA VAL A 129 14.80 7.18 2.76
C VAL A 129 13.82 7.31 3.92
N TYR A 130 13.80 8.47 4.54
CA TYR A 130 13.00 8.73 5.73
C TYR A 130 12.13 9.97 5.55
N ASP A 131 11.05 9.99 6.29
CA ASP A 131 10.20 11.16 6.58
C ASP A 131 10.00 12.15 5.45
N ILE A 132 8.97 11.95 4.67
CA ILE A 132 8.53 12.92 3.69
C ILE A 132 7.28 13.64 4.19
N ARG A 133 7.22 14.96 3.95
CA ARG A 133 6.08 15.80 4.29
C ARG A 133 5.60 16.55 3.05
N LEU A 134 4.32 16.76 3.01
CA LEU A 134 3.67 17.49 1.92
C LEU A 134 3.30 18.91 2.34
#